data_1175652c84635a37579f06ff7ea35c6f
#
_entry.id   1175652c84635a37579f06ff7ea35c6f
#
_cell.length_a   1.000
_cell.length_b   1.000
_cell.length_c   1.000
_cell.angle_alpha   90.00
_cell.angle_beta   90.00
_cell.angle_gamma   90.00
#
_symmetry.space_group_name_H-M   'P 1'
#
loop_
_entity.id
_entity.type
_entity.pdbx_description
1 polymer ?
#
loop_
_entity_poly.entity_id
_entity_poly.type
_entity_poly.pdbx_seq_one_letter_code
_entity_poly.pdbx_strand_id
1 'polypeptide(L)'
;MTLSTLDWTIVGVYFAISLIVGIWASKQAGQDAKSFFLAGRNMPWWLLGVSMVATTFSTDTPNLVTDLVRQNGVSGNWTWWAFLLTGMLTVFVYANLWHRSGVLTDIEFYELRYSGKAAAFLRGFRALYLGLVFNVLVMGAVSLAAVKFGEIVLGWPGWMTLTIACSITLAYSTLGGLKAVIITDFVQFTLAMIGSIWGMFYILGLPEIGGLSNLISHANVTDKIALFPDLSNPNVWVPVLLVPLAVQWWASYYPGSEPGGGGYIAQRMFSAKDEQNAVGATFLFNVAHYALRPWPWILIALSSLVIFPELTDLQQAFPNLPADKLGHDVAYPAMLTLLPSGLLGLVAASLIAAFMSTMSTQVNLGASYLVNDFYHRFIKPQASEKELIMAGRLFSVISIILGGGLGLLLSSAGQIFTLLLMIGAGTGLIYIPVSYTHLRAHETSLHLVCRLLLE
;
A
#
# COMPACT_ATOMS: atom_id res chain seq x y z
N MET A 1 -20.56 -18.91 -5.54
CA MET A 1 -20.84 -19.02 -4.09
C MET A 1 -21.43 -17.69 -3.64
N THR A 2 -22.39 -17.65 -2.75
CA THR A 2 -22.91 -16.41 -2.19
C THR A 2 -22.56 -16.36 -0.71
N LEU A 3 -22.09 -15.22 -0.23
CA LEU A 3 -21.87 -15.00 1.21
C LEU A 3 -23.16 -15.30 1.98
N SER A 4 -23.04 -15.95 3.11
CA SER A 4 -24.16 -16.21 4.03
C SER A 4 -24.64 -14.91 4.70
N THR A 5 -25.81 -14.96 5.34
CA THR A 5 -26.32 -13.83 6.13
C THR A 5 -25.34 -13.42 7.24
N LEU A 6 -24.62 -14.39 7.84
CA LEU A 6 -23.62 -14.12 8.87
C LEU A 6 -22.42 -13.35 8.28
N ASP A 7 -21.94 -13.77 7.10
CA ASP A 7 -20.82 -13.10 6.42
C ASP A 7 -21.17 -11.63 6.10
N TRP A 8 -22.37 -11.41 5.53
CA TRP A 8 -22.87 -10.05 5.26
C TRP A 8 -23.05 -9.21 6.51
N THR A 9 -23.46 -9.83 7.62
CA THR A 9 -23.57 -9.12 8.90
C THR A 9 -22.22 -8.64 9.38
N ILE A 10 -21.17 -9.47 9.30
CA ILE A 10 -19.79 -9.11 9.68
C ILE A 10 -19.27 -7.96 8.80
N VAL A 11 -19.47 -8.04 7.48
CA VAL A 11 -19.10 -6.96 6.55
C VAL A 11 -19.86 -5.68 6.86
N GLY A 12 -21.16 -5.76 7.14
CA GLY A 12 -22.00 -4.61 7.49
C GLY A 12 -21.58 -3.94 8.81
N VAL A 13 -21.26 -4.73 9.83
CA VAL A 13 -20.73 -4.22 11.12
C VAL A 13 -19.40 -3.49 10.91
N TYR A 14 -18.49 -4.07 10.11
CA TYR A 14 -17.25 -3.40 9.76
C TYR A 14 -17.48 -2.04 9.09
N PHE A 15 -18.36 -1.94 8.11
CA PHE A 15 -18.70 -0.67 7.46
C PHE A 15 -19.29 0.34 8.43
N ALA A 16 -20.17 -0.09 9.32
CA ALA A 16 -20.75 0.78 10.35
C ALA A 16 -19.66 1.37 11.27
N ILE A 17 -18.72 0.54 11.74
CA ILE A 17 -17.58 0.98 12.55
C ILE A 17 -16.73 2.00 11.78
N SER A 18 -16.38 1.72 10.54
CA SER A 18 -15.55 2.61 9.71
C SER A 18 -16.20 3.97 9.48
N LEU A 19 -17.52 4.01 9.22
CA LEU A 19 -18.26 5.25 9.06
C LEU A 19 -18.37 6.06 10.37
N ILE A 20 -18.60 5.39 11.50
CA ILE A 20 -18.66 6.04 12.83
C ILE A 20 -17.31 6.70 13.14
N VAL A 21 -16.20 5.99 12.93
CA VAL A 21 -14.84 6.52 13.12
C VAL A 21 -14.59 7.71 12.18
N GLY A 22 -14.96 7.60 10.90
CA GLY A 22 -14.82 8.68 9.93
C GLY A 22 -15.58 9.95 10.33
N ILE A 23 -16.84 9.81 10.77
CA ILE A 23 -17.69 10.93 11.24
C ILE A 23 -17.11 11.54 12.53
N TRP A 24 -16.66 10.69 13.46
CA TRP A 24 -16.05 11.18 14.70
C TRP A 24 -14.79 11.99 14.45
N ALA A 25 -13.90 11.51 13.58
CA ALA A 25 -12.65 12.19 13.23
C ALA A 25 -12.89 13.47 12.42
N SER A 26 -13.99 13.56 11.65
CA SER A 26 -14.31 14.72 10.81
C SER A 26 -14.43 16.04 11.60
N LYS A 27 -14.86 15.94 12.87
CA LYS A 27 -15.00 17.12 13.75
C LYS A 27 -13.67 17.83 14.02
N GLN A 28 -12.54 17.16 13.88
CA GLN A 28 -11.20 17.70 14.14
C GLN A 28 -10.43 18.00 12.85
N ALA A 29 -10.77 17.36 11.75
CA ALA A 29 -10.05 17.49 10.48
C ALA A 29 -10.35 18.78 9.68
N GLY A 30 -11.44 19.47 10.00
CA GLY A 30 -11.90 20.64 9.22
C GLY A 30 -11.37 22.00 9.64
N GLN A 31 -10.37 22.08 10.51
CA GLN A 31 -9.90 23.35 11.07
C GLN A 31 -8.90 24.07 10.15
N ASP A 32 -7.88 23.34 9.66
CA ASP A 32 -6.86 23.86 8.75
C ASP A 32 -6.26 22.73 7.88
N ALA A 33 -5.46 23.10 6.87
CA ALA A 33 -4.82 22.15 5.97
C ALA A 33 -3.85 21.20 6.71
N LYS A 34 -3.14 21.68 7.73
CA LYS A 34 -2.23 20.87 8.53
C LYS A 34 -2.98 19.79 9.34
N SER A 35 -4.12 20.13 9.92
CA SER A 35 -4.98 19.17 10.61
C SER A 35 -5.59 18.17 9.64
N PHE A 36 -5.97 18.61 8.43
CA PHE A 36 -6.55 17.76 7.41
C PHE A 36 -5.55 16.77 6.80
N PHE A 37 -4.35 17.24 6.38
CA PHE A 37 -3.37 16.43 5.65
C PHE A 37 -2.31 15.78 6.54
N LEU A 38 -2.04 16.28 7.75
CA LEU A 38 -1.02 15.77 8.68
C LEU A 38 -1.55 15.42 10.07
N ALA A 39 -2.85 15.32 10.25
CA ALA A 39 -3.46 14.98 11.55
C ALA A 39 -2.97 15.85 12.73
N GLY A 40 -2.62 17.11 12.46
CA GLY A 40 -2.13 18.07 13.44
C GLY A 40 -0.72 17.83 13.99
N ARG A 41 0.06 16.90 13.40
CA ARG A 41 1.41 16.47 13.83
C ARG A 41 1.47 16.03 15.30
N ASN A 42 0.50 15.23 15.73
CA ASN A 42 0.42 14.77 17.13
C ASN A 42 0.09 13.26 17.23
N MET A 43 0.61 12.46 16.30
CA MET A 43 0.30 11.03 16.26
C MET A 43 1.41 10.20 16.93
N PRO A 44 1.04 9.15 17.72
CA PRO A 44 2.00 8.26 18.35
C PRO A 44 2.56 7.23 17.35
N TRP A 45 3.77 6.73 17.61
CA TRP A 45 4.52 5.83 16.73
C TRP A 45 3.79 4.54 16.37
N TRP A 46 3.13 3.92 17.36
CA TRP A 46 2.44 2.65 17.14
C TRP A 46 1.25 2.78 16.18
N LEU A 47 0.49 3.88 16.29
CA LEU A 47 -0.65 4.14 15.41
C LEU A 47 -0.18 4.49 14.00
N LEU A 48 0.88 5.29 13.88
CA LEU A 48 1.49 5.61 12.58
C LEU A 48 2.12 4.40 11.91
N GLY A 49 2.86 3.57 12.65
CA GLY A 49 3.48 2.37 12.11
C GLY A 49 2.45 1.36 11.60
N VAL A 50 1.36 1.17 12.34
CA VAL A 50 0.24 0.35 11.88
C VAL A 50 -0.44 0.96 10.66
N SER A 51 -0.65 2.28 10.61
CA SER A 51 -1.19 2.95 9.42
C SER A 51 -0.28 2.81 8.21
N MET A 52 1.05 2.91 8.37
CA MET A 52 2.01 2.66 7.28
C MET A 52 1.85 1.24 6.71
N VAL A 53 1.79 0.20 7.56
CA VAL A 53 1.66 -1.18 7.10
C VAL A 53 0.28 -1.46 6.52
N ALA A 54 -0.78 -0.90 7.09
CA ALA A 54 -2.14 -1.03 6.57
C ALA A 54 -2.26 -0.44 5.15
N THR A 55 -1.64 0.71 4.91
CA THR A 55 -1.66 1.37 3.60
C THR A 55 -0.90 0.58 2.53
N THR A 56 0.16 -0.15 2.91
CA THR A 56 0.92 -1.01 1.98
C THR A 56 0.30 -2.38 1.80
N PHE A 57 -0.89 -2.60 2.30
CA PHE A 57 -1.65 -3.82 2.22
C PHE A 57 -3.04 -3.52 1.66
N SER A 58 -3.35 -4.11 0.53
CA SER A 58 -4.67 -4.10 -0.08
C SER A 58 -5.00 -5.50 -0.59
N THR A 59 -6.09 -5.67 -1.29
CA THR A 59 -6.47 -6.93 -1.95
C THR A 59 -5.44 -7.40 -2.98
N ASP A 60 -4.67 -6.49 -3.57
CA ASP A 60 -3.61 -6.80 -4.53
C ASP A 60 -2.42 -7.52 -3.91
N THR A 61 -2.07 -7.23 -2.66
CA THR A 61 -0.86 -7.76 -2.04
C THR A 61 -0.91 -9.28 -1.82
N PRO A 62 -1.97 -9.87 -1.24
CA PRO A 62 -2.08 -11.34 -1.16
C PRO A 62 -2.12 -12.01 -2.53
N ASN A 63 -2.77 -11.37 -3.52
CA ASN A 63 -2.82 -11.87 -4.89
C ASN A 63 -1.42 -11.86 -5.52
N LEU A 64 -0.65 -10.77 -5.36
CA LEU A 64 0.72 -10.68 -5.84
C LEU A 64 1.64 -11.72 -5.18
N VAL A 65 1.56 -11.88 -3.85
CA VAL A 65 2.34 -12.90 -3.13
C VAL A 65 2.00 -14.29 -3.67
N THR A 66 0.71 -14.55 -3.92
CA THR A 66 0.27 -15.84 -4.48
C THR A 66 0.78 -16.06 -5.89
N ASP A 67 0.75 -15.04 -6.75
CA ASP A 67 1.31 -15.10 -8.10
C ASP A 67 2.81 -15.44 -8.07
N LEU A 68 3.58 -14.72 -7.24
CA LEU A 68 5.03 -14.94 -7.08
C LEU A 68 5.35 -16.35 -6.56
N VAL A 69 4.63 -16.81 -5.52
CA VAL A 69 4.87 -18.13 -4.92
C VAL A 69 4.51 -19.25 -5.87
N ARG A 70 3.40 -19.16 -6.59
CA ARG A 70 2.99 -20.20 -7.55
C ARG A 70 3.95 -20.30 -8.73
N GLN A 71 4.47 -19.17 -9.23
CA GLN A 71 5.41 -19.16 -10.35
C GLN A 71 6.84 -19.50 -9.92
N ASN A 72 7.37 -18.79 -8.91
CA ASN A 72 8.80 -18.79 -8.57
C ASN A 72 9.11 -19.38 -7.18
N GLY A 73 8.12 -19.94 -6.48
CA GLY A 73 8.27 -20.39 -5.12
C GLY A 73 8.36 -19.25 -4.11
N VAL A 74 8.62 -19.58 -2.85
CA VAL A 74 8.76 -18.59 -1.75
C VAL A 74 9.88 -17.59 -2.07
N SER A 75 10.95 -18.04 -2.71
CA SER A 75 12.08 -17.19 -3.13
C SER A 75 11.67 -16.07 -4.09
N GLY A 76 10.57 -16.21 -4.84
CA GLY A 76 10.03 -15.16 -5.71
C GLY A 76 9.74 -13.84 -4.98
N ASN A 77 9.52 -13.89 -3.67
CA ASN A 77 9.26 -12.71 -2.87
C ASN A 77 10.48 -11.79 -2.69
N TRP A 78 11.70 -12.21 -3.03
CA TRP A 78 12.86 -11.32 -3.02
C TRP A 78 12.70 -10.11 -3.95
N THR A 79 11.85 -10.19 -4.95
CA THR A 79 11.50 -9.05 -5.81
C THR A 79 10.99 -7.83 -5.04
N TRP A 80 10.37 -8.04 -3.87
CA TRP A 80 9.92 -6.97 -2.99
C TRP A 80 10.57 -7.01 -1.58
N TRP A 81 11.03 -8.15 -1.09
CA TRP A 81 11.76 -8.23 0.19
C TRP A 81 13.05 -7.42 0.19
N ALA A 82 13.69 -7.26 -0.95
CA ALA A 82 14.89 -6.43 -1.08
C ALA A 82 14.67 -4.97 -0.64
N PHE A 83 13.45 -4.46 -0.70
CA PHE A 83 13.11 -3.11 -0.24
C PHE A 83 13.18 -2.95 1.29
N LEU A 84 13.37 -4.04 2.06
CA LEU A 84 13.73 -3.96 3.47
C LEU A 84 15.01 -3.14 3.68
N LEU A 85 15.96 -3.18 2.75
CA LEU A 85 17.19 -2.37 2.80
C LEU A 85 16.86 -0.87 2.78
N THR A 86 15.98 -0.43 1.87
CA THR A 86 15.46 0.95 1.84
C THR A 86 14.70 1.29 3.13
N GLY A 87 13.89 0.36 3.62
CA GLY A 87 13.14 0.51 4.86
C GLY A 87 14.04 0.72 6.07
N MET A 88 15.06 -0.11 6.25
CA MET A 88 16.03 0.04 7.36
C MET A 88 16.83 1.34 7.24
N LEU A 89 17.21 1.72 6.04
CA LEU A 89 17.85 3.00 5.80
C LEU A 89 16.95 4.17 6.21
N THR A 90 15.66 4.08 5.91
CA THR A 90 14.67 5.08 6.35
C THR A 90 14.60 5.16 7.87
N VAL A 91 14.58 4.03 8.58
CA VAL A 91 14.54 3.98 10.04
C VAL A 91 15.76 4.67 10.65
N PHE A 92 16.96 4.28 10.21
CA PHE A 92 18.19 4.73 10.88
C PHE A 92 18.72 6.09 10.42
N VAL A 93 18.34 6.53 9.22
CA VAL A 93 18.89 7.76 8.64
C VAL A 93 17.82 8.82 8.38
N TYR A 94 16.70 8.47 7.75
CA TYR A 94 15.81 9.48 7.19
C TYR A 94 14.59 9.84 8.02
N ALA A 95 14.11 8.96 8.92
CA ALA A 95 12.86 9.21 9.63
C ALA A 95 12.90 10.47 10.50
N ASN A 96 13.99 10.68 11.22
CA ASN A 96 14.20 11.89 12.01
C ASN A 96 14.41 13.13 11.12
N LEU A 97 15.17 13.00 10.02
CA LEU A 97 15.46 14.10 9.09
C LEU A 97 14.18 14.61 8.43
N TRP A 98 13.34 13.71 7.95
CA TRP A 98 12.03 14.05 7.39
C TRP A 98 11.16 14.78 8.41
N HIS A 99 11.08 14.27 9.63
CA HIS A 99 10.29 14.94 10.67
C HIS A 99 10.78 16.35 10.97
N ARG A 100 12.11 16.55 11.08
CA ARG A 100 12.76 17.86 11.30
C ARG A 100 12.54 18.84 10.17
N SER A 101 12.42 18.39 8.93
CA SER A 101 12.28 19.28 7.76
C SER A 101 11.08 20.23 7.88
N GLY A 102 10.06 19.86 8.64
CA GLY A 102 8.90 20.69 8.89
C GLY A 102 7.96 20.90 7.70
N VAL A 103 8.25 20.30 6.53
CA VAL A 103 7.44 20.44 5.32
C VAL A 103 6.07 19.75 5.44
N LEU A 104 5.11 20.17 4.62
CA LEU A 104 3.79 19.52 4.53
C LEU A 104 3.83 18.27 3.63
N THR A 105 4.65 18.31 2.59
CA THR A 105 4.84 17.21 1.63
C THR A 105 6.33 17.03 1.37
N ASP A 106 6.73 15.81 1.00
CA ASP A 106 8.10 15.50 0.58
C ASP A 106 8.52 16.30 -0.67
N ILE A 107 7.57 16.63 -1.54
CA ILE A 107 7.81 17.44 -2.75
C ILE A 107 8.15 18.90 -2.40
N GLU A 108 7.58 19.45 -1.35
CA GLU A 108 7.90 20.80 -0.87
C GLU A 108 9.37 20.96 -0.53
N PHE A 109 10.04 19.88 -0.12
CA PHE A 109 11.46 19.86 0.19
C PHE A 109 12.35 20.35 -0.96
N TYR A 110 11.95 20.18 -2.22
CA TYR A 110 12.73 20.67 -3.36
C TYR A 110 12.88 22.19 -3.34
N GLU A 111 11.82 22.94 -3.02
CA GLU A 111 11.91 24.41 -2.91
C GLU A 111 12.55 24.86 -1.59
N LEU A 112 12.48 24.04 -0.53
CA LEU A 112 13.20 24.30 0.71
C LEU A 112 14.72 24.20 0.49
N ARG A 113 15.17 23.21 -0.29
CA ARG A 113 16.59 22.92 -0.52
C ARG A 113 17.19 23.69 -1.68
N TYR A 114 16.42 23.89 -2.74
CA TYR A 114 16.82 24.58 -3.95
C TYR A 114 15.97 25.83 -4.16
N SER A 115 16.48 26.77 -4.95
CA SER A 115 15.78 28.01 -5.26
C SER A 115 15.54 28.17 -6.76
N GLY A 116 14.71 29.16 -7.10
CA GLY A 116 14.50 29.59 -8.46
C GLY A 116 13.47 28.76 -9.24
N LYS A 117 13.37 29.10 -10.55
CA LYS A 117 12.32 28.56 -11.43
C LYS A 117 12.43 27.03 -11.62
N ALA A 118 13.65 26.48 -11.58
CA ALA A 118 13.87 25.04 -11.77
C ALA A 118 13.29 24.22 -10.59
N ALA A 119 13.50 24.67 -9.36
CA ALA A 119 12.95 24.03 -8.16
C ALA A 119 11.41 24.12 -8.15
N ALA A 120 10.86 25.28 -8.47
CA ALA A 120 9.43 25.47 -8.58
C ALA A 120 8.80 24.59 -9.67
N PHE A 121 9.44 24.53 -10.86
CA PHE A 121 8.99 23.63 -11.92
C PHE A 121 9.00 22.16 -11.48
N LEU A 122 10.10 21.71 -10.87
CA LEU A 122 10.22 20.34 -10.38
C LEU A 122 9.12 20.01 -9.35
N ARG A 123 8.86 20.92 -8.39
CA ARG A 123 7.78 20.79 -7.41
C ARG A 123 6.41 20.64 -8.09
N GLY A 124 6.07 21.53 -9.00
CA GLY A 124 4.80 21.50 -9.73
C GLY A 124 4.64 20.26 -10.64
N PHE A 125 5.71 19.91 -11.36
CA PHE A 125 5.72 18.70 -12.20
C PHE A 125 5.51 17.44 -11.36
N ARG A 126 6.25 17.29 -10.26
CA ARG A 126 6.09 16.13 -9.38
C ARG A 126 4.73 16.09 -8.69
N ALA A 127 4.17 17.22 -8.34
CA ALA A 127 2.83 17.28 -7.77
C ALA A 127 1.78 16.70 -8.73
N LEU A 128 1.84 17.03 -10.02
CA LEU A 128 0.96 16.45 -11.04
C LEU A 128 1.30 15.00 -11.32
N TYR A 129 2.58 14.68 -11.46
CA TYR A 129 3.03 13.32 -11.79
C TYR A 129 2.70 12.32 -10.68
N LEU A 130 3.11 12.60 -9.44
CA LEU A 130 2.87 11.70 -8.30
C LEU A 130 1.43 11.83 -7.76
N GLY A 131 0.89 13.04 -7.68
CA GLY A 131 -0.43 13.28 -7.10
C GLY A 131 -1.59 12.83 -7.99
N LEU A 132 -1.40 12.83 -9.31
CA LEU A 132 -2.44 12.43 -10.26
C LEU A 132 -2.05 11.18 -11.05
N VAL A 133 -1.03 11.27 -11.92
CA VAL A 133 -0.76 10.19 -12.90
C VAL A 133 -0.37 8.90 -12.21
N PHE A 134 0.66 8.93 -11.40
CA PHE A 134 1.16 7.73 -10.73
C PHE A 134 0.18 7.22 -9.66
N ASN A 135 -0.45 8.13 -8.95
CA ASN A 135 -1.45 7.80 -7.94
C ASN A 135 -2.66 7.06 -8.55
N VAL A 136 -3.15 7.52 -9.71
CA VAL A 136 -4.23 6.84 -10.44
C VAL A 136 -3.81 5.44 -10.91
N LEU A 137 -2.54 5.25 -11.33
CA LEU A 137 -2.02 3.93 -11.70
C LEU A 137 -2.05 2.96 -10.50
N VAL A 138 -1.58 3.40 -9.33
CA VAL A 138 -1.63 2.59 -8.10
C VAL A 138 -3.07 2.27 -7.71
N MET A 139 -3.96 3.27 -7.72
CA MET A 139 -5.38 3.06 -7.43
C MET A 139 -6.04 2.11 -8.42
N GLY A 140 -5.64 2.15 -9.71
CA GLY A 140 -6.10 1.22 -10.74
C GLY A 140 -5.68 -0.22 -10.45
N ALA A 141 -4.42 -0.44 -10.04
CA ALA A 141 -3.91 -1.75 -9.65
C ALA A 141 -4.71 -2.36 -8.49
N VAL A 142 -4.90 -1.57 -7.44
CA VAL A 142 -5.69 -1.96 -6.25
C VAL A 142 -7.15 -2.24 -6.62
N SER A 143 -7.72 -1.45 -7.52
CA SER A 143 -9.10 -1.61 -8.02
C SER A 143 -9.26 -2.90 -8.84
N LEU A 144 -8.29 -3.28 -9.66
CA LEU A 144 -8.32 -4.57 -10.37
C LEU A 144 -8.39 -5.76 -9.42
N ALA A 145 -7.59 -5.74 -8.34
CA ALA A 145 -7.63 -6.81 -7.34
C ALA A 145 -8.98 -6.90 -6.63
N ALA A 146 -9.59 -5.74 -6.34
CA ALA A 146 -10.95 -5.68 -5.78
C ALA A 146 -12.02 -6.22 -6.76
N VAL A 147 -11.86 -5.97 -8.07
CA VAL A 147 -12.71 -6.56 -9.11
C VAL A 147 -12.62 -8.09 -9.09
N LYS A 148 -11.42 -8.65 -9.14
CA LYS A 148 -11.20 -10.12 -9.10
C LYS A 148 -11.79 -10.74 -7.83
N PHE A 149 -11.56 -10.10 -6.69
CA PHE A 149 -12.16 -10.53 -5.43
C PHE A 149 -13.69 -10.51 -5.49
N GLY A 150 -14.28 -9.43 -5.98
CA GLY A 150 -15.72 -9.28 -6.13
C GLY A 150 -16.35 -10.34 -7.04
N GLU A 151 -15.72 -10.61 -8.18
CA GLU A 151 -16.19 -11.61 -9.13
C GLU A 151 -16.12 -13.04 -8.58
N ILE A 152 -15.07 -13.38 -7.81
CA ILE A 152 -14.84 -14.74 -7.29
C ILE A 152 -15.59 -14.97 -5.98
N VAL A 153 -15.45 -14.07 -5.01
CA VAL A 153 -15.96 -14.28 -3.63
C VAL A 153 -17.39 -13.76 -3.47
N LEU A 154 -17.71 -12.58 -4.04
CA LEU A 154 -19.04 -11.97 -3.90
C LEU A 154 -19.99 -12.38 -5.03
N GLY A 155 -19.48 -12.86 -6.16
CA GLY A 155 -20.28 -13.12 -7.35
C GLY A 155 -20.84 -11.84 -7.99
N TRP A 156 -20.22 -10.69 -7.74
CA TRP A 156 -20.65 -9.39 -8.24
C TRP A 156 -19.86 -8.99 -9.48
N PRO A 157 -20.47 -8.30 -10.45
CA PRO A 157 -19.73 -7.74 -11.55
C PRO A 157 -18.77 -6.66 -11.05
N GLY A 158 -17.57 -6.57 -11.67
CA GLY A 158 -16.50 -5.70 -11.21
C GLY A 158 -16.91 -4.23 -11.04
N TRP A 159 -17.74 -3.69 -11.95
CA TRP A 159 -18.24 -2.31 -11.84
C TRP A 159 -19.06 -2.07 -10.57
N MET A 160 -19.87 -3.06 -10.14
CA MET A 160 -20.68 -2.96 -8.93
C MET A 160 -19.81 -2.97 -7.68
N THR A 161 -18.82 -3.88 -7.63
CA THR A 161 -17.85 -3.96 -6.54
C THR A 161 -17.14 -2.63 -6.36
N LEU A 162 -16.61 -2.04 -7.44
CA LEU A 162 -15.89 -0.77 -7.36
C LEU A 162 -16.81 0.40 -7.04
N THR A 163 -18.01 0.47 -7.60
CA THR A 163 -18.94 1.56 -7.29
C THR A 163 -19.25 1.62 -5.80
N ILE A 164 -19.53 0.47 -5.19
CA ILE A 164 -19.85 0.41 -3.76
C ILE A 164 -18.60 0.73 -2.91
N ALA A 165 -17.49 0.05 -3.16
CA ALA A 165 -16.28 0.21 -2.36
C ALA A 165 -15.68 1.62 -2.47
N CYS A 166 -15.59 2.19 -3.68
CA CYS A 166 -15.10 3.55 -3.90
C CYS A 166 -16.04 4.62 -3.30
N SER A 167 -17.36 4.44 -3.40
CA SER A 167 -18.32 5.39 -2.81
C SER A 167 -18.21 5.47 -1.29
N ILE A 168 -18.11 4.32 -0.63
CA ILE A 168 -17.93 4.26 0.83
C ILE A 168 -16.57 4.85 1.23
N THR A 169 -15.50 4.49 0.51
CA THR A 169 -14.16 5.02 0.75
C THR A 169 -14.13 6.55 0.63
N LEU A 170 -14.74 7.07 -0.43
CA LEU A 170 -14.82 8.51 -0.66
C LEU A 170 -15.59 9.22 0.45
N ALA A 171 -16.71 8.66 0.89
CA ALA A 171 -17.54 9.24 1.92
C ALA A 171 -16.78 9.49 3.23
N TYR A 172 -16.05 8.48 3.75
CA TYR A 172 -15.36 8.67 5.03
C TYR A 172 -14.02 9.41 4.89
N SER A 173 -13.28 9.22 3.79
CA SER A 173 -11.94 9.83 3.62
C SER A 173 -12.01 11.34 3.38
N THR A 174 -13.02 11.80 2.63
CA THR A 174 -13.22 13.23 2.37
C THR A 174 -13.73 13.99 3.59
N LEU A 175 -14.35 13.32 4.55
CA LEU A 175 -14.86 13.94 5.78
C LEU A 175 -13.79 14.04 6.86
N GLY A 176 -13.03 12.98 7.10
CA GLY A 176 -12.19 12.84 8.30
C GLY A 176 -10.70 13.17 8.13
N GLY A 177 -10.22 13.46 6.92
CA GLY A 177 -8.81 13.73 6.65
C GLY A 177 -7.87 12.60 7.10
N LEU A 178 -6.57 12.89 7.21
CA LEU A 178 -5.56 11.89 7.57
C LEU A 178 -5.77 11.25 8.95
N LYS A 179 -6.33 11.98 9.91
CA LYS A 179 -6.58 11.44 11.25
C LYS A 179 -7.58 10.29 11.23
N ALA A 180 -8.66 10.41 10.45
CA ALA A 180 -9.62 9.33 10.26
C ALA A 180 -8.96 8.13 9.62
N VAL A 181 -8.17 8.37 8.55
CA VAL A 181 -7.43 7.31 7.85
C VAL A 181 -6.54 6.54 8.83
N ILE A 182 -5.71 7.20 9.62
CA ILE A 182 -4.79 6.55 10.57
C ILE A 182 -5.53 5.69 11.61
N ILE A 183 -6.66 6.17 12.12
CA ILE A 183 -7.44 5.43 13.14
C ILE A 183 -8.18 4.25 12.51
N THR A 184 -8.78 4.42 11.34
CA THR A 184 -9.41 3.32 10.61
C THR A 184 -8.39 2.27 10.19
N ASP A 185 -7.20 2.67 9.75
CA ASP A 185 -6.09 1.78 9.38
C ASP A 185 -5.72 0.82 10.53
N PHE A 186 -5.73 1.30 11.77
CA PHE A 186 -5.46 0.45 12.93
C PHE A 186 -6.49 -0.67 13.07
N VAL A 187 -7.77 -0.34 12.98
CA VAL A 187 -8.86 -1.34 13.05
C VAL A 187 -8.78 -2.30 11.87
N GLN A 188 -8.54 -1.77 10.68
CA GLN A 188 -8.46 -2.50 9.42
C GLN A 188 -7.31 -3.49 9.41
N PHE A 189 -6.11 -3.07 9.80
CA PHE A 189 -4.94 -3.95 9.86
C PHE A 189 -5.10 -5.06 10.89
N THR A 190 -5.64 -4.73 12.06
CA THR A 190 -5.91 -5.73 13.10
C THR A 190 -6.88 -6.80 12.60
N LEU A 191 -7.98 -6.37 11.98
CA LEU A 191 -8.97 -7.27 11.39
C LEU A 191 -8.35 -8.13 10.27
N ALA A 192 -7.55 -7.52 9.41
CA ALA A 192 -6.89 -8.19 8.30
C ALA A 192 -5.91 -9.28 8.77
N MET A 193 -5.12 -9.00 9.81
CA MET A 193 -4.19 -9.98 10.36
C MET A 193 -4.92 -11.14 11.06
N ILE A 194 -5.97 -10.86 11.83
CA ILE A 194 -6.80 -11.90 12.45
C ILE A 194 -7.42 -12.79 11.37
N GLY A 195 -8.05 -12.20 10.35
CA GLY A 195 -8.68 -12.93 9.26
C GLY A 195 -7.68 -13.77 8.46
N SER A 196 -6.54 -13.20 8.07
CA SER A 196 -5.50 -13.89 7.30
C SER A 196 -4.88 -15.06 8.07
N ILE A 197 -4.54 -14.85 9.36
CA ILE A 197 -3.94 -15.89 10.20
C ILE A 197 -4.96 -17.01 10.46
N TRP A 198 -6.18 -16.68 10.81
CA TRP A 198 -7.21 -17.69 11.06
C TRP A 198 -7.58 -18.46 9.77
N GLY A 199 -7.73 -17.75 8.65
CA GLY A 199 -7.95 -18.36 7.34
C GLY A 199 -6.83 -19.32 6.95
N MET A 200 -5.56 -18.93 7.16
CA MET A 200 -4.40 -19.79 6.94
C MET A 200 -4.48 -21.08 7.78
N PHE A 201 -4.75 -20.99 9.09
CA PHE A 201 -4.86 -22.19 9.93
C PHE A 201 -6.01 -23.09 9.50
N TYR A 202 -7.14 -22.53 9.11
CA TYR A 202 -8.26 -23.30 8.60
C TYR A 202 -7.91 -24.05 7.29
N ILE A 203 -7.29 -23.33 6.33
CA ILE A 203 -6.86 -23.91 5.06
C ILE A 203 -5.83 -25.02 5.27
N LEU A 204 -4.84 -24.80 6.14
CA LEU A 204 -3.87 -25.86 6.48
C LEU A 204 -4.53 -27.10 7.09
N GLY A 205 -5.65 -26.94 7.80
CA GLY A 205 -6.42 -28.03 8.41
C GLY A 205 -7.34 -28.78 7.44
N LEU A 206 -7.44 -28.37 6.16
CA LEU A 206 -8.26 -29.08 5.19
C LEU A 206 -7.74 -30.51 4.97
N PRO A 207 -8.65 -31.50 4.77
CA PRO A 207 -8.26 -32.92 4.57
C PRO A 207 -7.28 -33.11 3.42
N GLU A 208 -7.43 -32.33 2.35
CA GLU A 208 -6.58 -32.37 1.14
C GLU A 208 -5.16 -31.90 1.41
N ILE A 209 -4.95 -31.08 2.43
CA ILE A 209 -3.65 -30.52 2.81
C ILE A 209 -3.05 -31.30 3.98
N GLY A 210 -3.86 -31.57 5.01
CA GLY A 210 -3.47 -32.40 6.15
C GLY A 210 -2.42 -31.79 7.07
N GLY A 211 -2.35 -30.45 7.14
CA GLY A 211 -1.44 -29.70 8.02
C GLY A 211 -0.13 -29.27 7.36
N LEU A 212 0.63 -28.46 8.09
CA LEU A 212 1.86 -27.87 7.58
C LEU A 212 2.91 -28.91 7.17
N SER A 213 3.08 -29.99 7.95
CA SER A 213 4.06 -31.04 7.64
C SER A 213 3.78 -31.73 6.31
N ASN A 214 2.51 -32.04 6.03
CA ASN A 214 2.12 -32.65 4.77
C ASN A 214 2.24 -31.64 3.61
N LEU A 215 1.87 -30.38 3.82
CA LEU A 215 2.03 -29.35 2.82
C LEU A 215 3.47 -29.21 2.33
N ILE A 216 4.44 -29.09 3.23
CA ILE A 216 5.86 -28.89 2.85
C ILE A 216 6.50 -30.14 2.21
N SER A 217 5.92 -31.34 2.42
CA SER A 217 6.37 -32.58 1.79
C SER A 217 5.59 -32.96 0.53
N HIS A 218 4.56 -32.18 0.17
CA HIS A 218 3.74 -32.45 -1.02
C HIS A 218 4.54 -32.21 -2.31
N ALA A 219 4.36 -33.10 -3.30
CA ALA A 219 5.13 -33.09 -4.55
C ALA A 219 5.09 -31.73 -5.29
N ASN A 220 3.93 -31.05 -5.31
CA ASN A 220 3.75 -29.76 -5.97
C ASN A 220 4.33 -28.56 -5.17
N VAL A 221 4.82 -28.81 -3.95
CA VAL A 221 5.23 -27.75 -3.01
C VAL A 221 6.71 -27.82 -2.63
N THR A 222 7.27 -29.04 -2.57
CA THR A 222 8.63 -29.30 -2.08
C THR A 222 9.70 -28.47 -2.79
N ASP A 223 9.57 -28.26 -4.09
CA ASP A 223 10.48 -27.42 -4.91
C ASP A 223 10.21 -25.92 -4.78
N LYS A 224 9.08 -25.53 -4.16
CA LYS A 224 8.63 -24.14 -4.01
C LYS A 224 8.91 -23.50 -2.64
N ILE A 225 9.34 -24.27 -1.64
CA ILE A 225 9.51 -23.80 -0.25
C ILE A 225 10.84 -23.08 0.02
N ALA A 226 11.80 -23.19 -0.89
CA ALA A 226 13.12 -22.60 -0.69
C ALA A 226 13.04 -21.08 -0.52
N LEU A 227 13.70 -20.55 0.54
CA LEU A 227 13.78 -19.10 0.79
C LEU A 227 14.69 -18.38 -0.21
N PHE A 228 15.67 -19.08 -0.77
CA PHE A 228 16.57 -18.56 -1.79
C PHE A 228 16.35 -19.30 -3.10
N PRO A 229 16.45 -18.60 -4.25
CA PRO A 229 16.34 -19.24 -5.55
C PRO A 229 17.53 -20.16 -5.80
N ASP A 230 17.36 -21.12 -6.71
CA ASP A 230 18.44 -21.98 -7.15
C ASP A 230 19.55 -21.18 -7.83
N LEU A 231 20.69 -21.06 -7.14
CA LEU A 231 21.87 -20.32 -7.61
C LEU A 231 22.60 -21.00 -8.78
N SER A 232 22.27 -22.25 -9.09
CA SER A 232 22.81 -22.93 -10.27
C SER A 232 22.19 -22.44 -11.58
N ASN A 233 21.00 -21.83 -11.52
CA ASN A 233 20.27 -21.34 -12.69
C ASN A 233 20.21 -19.80 -12.74
N PRO A 234 21.10 -19.12 -13.51
CA PRO A 234 21.11 -17.65 -13.61
C PRO A 234 19.80 -17.04 -14.08
N ASN A 235 19.02 -17.74 -14.90
CA ASN A 235 17.73 -17.24 -15.39
C ASN A 235 16.68 -17.14 -14.26
N VAL A 236 16.88 -17.78 -13.13
CA VAL A 236 16.01 -17.73 -11.96
C VAL A 236 16.53 -16.72 -10.93
N TRP A 237 17.78 -16.88 -10.47
CA TRP A 237 18.27 -16.08 -9.35
C TRP A 237 18.66 -14.65 -9.74
N VAL A 238 19.08 -14.40 -10.98
CA VAL A 238 19.45 -13.03 -11.39
C VAL A 238 18.28 -12.07 -11.31
N PRO A 239 17.10 -12.34 -11.93
CA PRO A 239 15.97 -11.42 -11.86
C PRO A 239 15.29 -11.36 -10.49
N VAL A 240 15.31 -12.46 -9.72
CA VAL A 240 14.58 -12.56 -8.44
C VAL A 240 15.41 -12.07 -7.25
N LEU A 241 16.75 -12.28 -7.26
CA LEU A 241 17.60 -11.98 -6.13
C LEU A 241 18.66 -10.91 -6.45
N LEU A 242 19.46 -11.11 -7.51
CA LEU A 242 20.58 -10.21 -7.80
C LEU A 242 20.09 -8.81 -8.17
N VAL A 243 19.19 -8.71 -9.13
CA VAL A 243 18.69 -7.40 -9.60
C VAL A 243 17.96 -6.64 -8.48
N PRO A 244 17.05 -7.24 -7.69
CA PRO A 244 16.46 -6.59 -6.54
C PRO A 244 17.49 -6.11 -5.51
N LEU A 245 18.47 -6.93 -5.15
CA LEU A 245 19.46 -6.59 -4.13
C LEU A 245 20.56 -5.64 -4.63
N ALA A 246 20.94 -5.72 -5.90
CA ALA A 246 22.01 -4.87 -6.45
C ALA A 246 21.51 -3.53 -6.98
N VAL A 247 20.28 -3.46 -7.49
CA VAL A 247 19.76 -2.30 -8.21
C VAL A 247 18.41 -1.81 -7.67
N GLN A 248 17.40 -2.68 -7.55
CA GLN A 248 16.02 -2.24 -7.32
C GLN A 248 15.75 -1.68 -5.93
N TRP A 249 16.43 -2.16 -4.88
CA TRP A 249 16.22 -1.62 -3.54
C TRP A 249 16.59 -0.14 -3.40
N TRP A 250 17.37 0.37 -4.33
CA TRP A 250 17.73 1.78 -4.44
C TRP A 250 16.59 2.59 -5.01
N ALA A 251 15.90 2.04 -6.00
CA ALA A 251 14.67 2.60 -6.49
C ALA A 251 13.61 2.21 -5.48
N SER A 252 12.86 3.14 -5.04
CA SER A 252 11.75 2.80 -4.17
C SER A 252 10.65 2.06 -4.91
N TYR A 253 9.85 1.37 -4.12
CA TYR A 253 8.71 0.57 -4.57
C TYR A 253 7.73 1.34 -5.47
N TYR A 254 7.54 2.64 -5.23
CA TYR A 254 6.87 3.57 -6.15
C TYR A 254 7.71 4.85 -6.30
N PRO A 255 7.50 5.63 -7.39
CA PRO A 255 8.15 6.91 -7.56
C PRO A 255 7.85 7.99 -6.51
N GLY A 256 7.14 7.72 -5.47
CA GLY A 256 6.92 8.59 -4.33
C GLY A 256 7.45 8.04 -3.02
N SER A 257 7.95 6.82 -3.05
CA SER A 257 8.53 6.13 -1.89
C SER A 257 10.05 6.11 -2.02
N GLU A 258 10.67 7.25 -2.19
CA GLU A 258 12.12 7.36 -2.30
C GLU A 258 12.82 6.76 -1.09
N PRO A 259 14.12 6.37 -1.22
CA PRO A 259 14.94 6.07 -0.06
C PRO A 259 14.86 7.25 0.90
N GLY A 260 14.40 7.03 2.10
CA GLY A 260 14.04 8.12 3.00
C GLY A 260 12.53 8.28 3.16
N GLY A 261 11.73 7.40 2.57
CA GLY A 261 10.32 7.26 2.84
C GLY A 261 9.43 8.33 2.23
N GLY A 262 9.61 8.60 0.94
CA GLY A 262 8.73 9.50 0.20
C GLY A 262 7.25 9.05 0.22
N GLY A 263 6.36 9.90 -0.28
CA GLY A 263 4.95 9.61 -0.39
C GLY A 263 4.22 9.45 0.94
N TYR A 264 3.40 8.41 1.06
CA TYR A 264 2.56 8.18 2.24
C TYR A 264 3.36 7.78 3.49
N ILE A 265 4.56 7.21 3.35
CA ILE A 265 5.45 6.92 4.48
C ILE A 265 5.97 8.25 5.06
N ALA A 266 6.47 9.16 4.19
CA ALA A 266 6.88 10.50 4.61
C ALA A 266 5.74 11.27 5.28
N GLN A 267 4.53 11.22 4.73
CA GLN A 267 3.35 11.85 5.31
C GLN A 267 3.09 11.41 6.76
N ARG A 268 3.26 10.11 7.06
CA ARG A 268 3.14 9.60 8.43
C ARG A 268 4.29 10.06 9.32
N MET A 269 5.52 10.11 8.82
CA MET A 269 6.66 10.67 9.58
C MET A 269 6.44 12.14 9.91
N PHE A 270 5.91 12.95 8.97
CA PHE A 270 5.52 14.35 9.23
C PHE A 270 4.41 14.49 10.27
N SER A 271 3.54 13.49 10.38
CA SER A 271 2.40 13.49 11.31
C SER A 271 2.77 13.05 12.73
N ALA A 272 3.99 12.56 12.95
CA ALA A 272 4.48 12.12 14.26
C ALA A 272 4.58 13.31 15.23
N LYS A 273 4.33 13.03 16.51
CA LYS A 273 4.43 14.09 17.55
C LYS A 273 5.87 14.54 17.80
N ASP A 274 6.85 13.69 17.56
CA ASP A 274 8.29 13.96 17.70
C ASP A 274 9.11 12.99 16.84
N GLU A 275 10.43 13.18 16.80
CA GLU A 275 11.37 12.38 16.02
C GLU A 275 11.42 10.92 16.45
N GLN A 276 11.35 10.64 17.76
CA GLN A 276 11.38 9.25 18.27
C GLN A 276 10.12 8.50 17.81
N ASN A 277 8.98 9.18 17.76
CA ASN A 277 7.76 8.60 17.23
C ASN A 277 7.84 8.39 15.70
N ALA A 278 8.52 9.24 14.95
CA ALA A 278 8.74 9.03 13.51
C ALA A 278 9.63 7.78 13.25
N VAL A 279 10.74 7.64 13.99
CA VAL A 279 11.63 6.47 13.92
C VAL A 279 10.91 5.19 14.36
N GLY A 280 10.23 5.22 15.50
CA GLY A 280 9.49 4.08 16.02
C GLY A 280 8.38 3.59 15.09
N ALA A 281 7.66 4.54 14.46
CA ALA A 281 6.64 4.22 13.46
C ALA A 281 7.22 3.50 12.24
N THR A 282 8.32 4.01 11.71
CA THR A 282 8.99 3.42 10.54
C THR A 282 9.59 2.05 10.86
N PHE A 283 10.13 1.88 12.07
CA PHE A 283 10.64 0.58 12.52
C PHE A 283 9.51 -0.45 12.64
N LEU A 284 8.41 -0.10 13.34
CA LEU A 284 7.23 -0.97 13.45
C LEU A 284 6.67 -1.34 12.07
N PHE A 285 6.61 -0.37 11.16
CA PHE A 285 6.20 -0.61 9.77
C PHE A 285 7.04 -1.71 9.13
N ASN A 286 8.38 -1.60 9.17
CA ASN A 286 9.26 -2.58 8.54
C ASN A 286 9.13 -3.98 9.16
N VAL A 287 9.04 -4.10 10.48
CA VAL A 287 8.83 -5.39 11.15
C VAL A 287 7.49 -6.01 10.72
N ALA A 288 6.41 -5.25 10.76
CA ALA A 288 5.10 -5.77 10.40
C ALA A 288 4.99 -6.10 8.91
N HIS A 289 5.59 -5.28 8.04
CA HIS A 289 5.53 -5.42 6.59
C HIS A 289 6.33 -6.63 6.07
N TYR A 290 7.55 -6.82 6.53
CA TYR A 290 8.45 -7.84 5.98
C TYR A 290 8.48 -9.14 6.79
N ALA A 291 8.28 -9.08 8.11
CA ALA A 291 8.40 -10.24 8.98
C ALA A 291 7.06 -10.83 9.42
N LEU A 292 6.02 -10.00 9.64
CA LEU A 292 4.77 -10.50 10.24
C LEU A 292 3.73 -10.89 9.18
N ARG A 293 3.36 -9.98 8.29
CA ARG A 293 2.18 -10.15 7.43
C ARG A 293 2.31 -11.12 6.26
N PRO A 294 3.51 -11.43 5.67
CA PRO A 294 3.60 -12.23 4.47
C PRO A 294 3.25 -13.71 4.66
N TRP A 295 3.54 -14.26 5.84
CA TRP A 295 3.49 -15.70 6.08
C TRP A 295 2.12 -16.35 5.90
N PRO A 296 1.01 -15.76 6.37
CA PRO A 296 -0.32 -16.31 6.09
C PRO A 296 -0.58 -16.43 4.60
N TRP A 297 -0.20 -15.44 3.81
CA TRP A 297 -0.42 -15.43 2.36
C TRP A 297 0.47 -16.43 1.62
N ILE A 298 1.74 -16.54 2.03
CA ILE A 298 2.68 -17.53 1.47
C ILE A 298 2.17 -18.95 1.71
N LEU A 299 1.71 -19.26 2.92
CA LEU A 299 1.19 -20.60 3.24
C LEU A 299 -0.12 -20.89 2.50
N ILE A 300 -1.02 -19.92 2.35
CA ILE A 300 -2.22 -20.06 1.51
C ILE A 300 -1.84 -20.27 0.04
N ALA A 301 -0.85 -19.53 -0.46
CA ALA A 301 -0.36 -19.68 -1.82
C ALA A 301 0.24 -21.06 -2.08
N LEU A 302 1.06 -21.58 -1.18
CA LEU A 302 1.58 -22.96 -1.25
C LEU A 302 0.44 -23.99 -1.19
N SER A 303 -0.55 -23.78 -0.32
CA SER A 303 -1.73 -24.65 -0.22
C SER A 303 -2.55 -24.65 -1.51
N SER A 304 -2.56 -23.54 -2.24
CA SER A 304 -3.27 -23.46 -3.53
C SER A 304 -2.64 -24.32 -4.63
N LEU A 305 -1.36 -24.68 -4.53
CA LEU A 305 -0.71 -25.61 -5.45
C LEU A 305 -1.14 -27.05 -5.24
N VAL A 306 -1.73 -27.38 -4.09
CA VAL A 306 -2.32 -28.69 -3.80
C VAL A 306 -3.75 -28.75 -4.32
N ILE A 307 -4.56 -27.70 -4.06
CA ILE A 307 -6.00 -27.70 -4.40
C ILE A 307 -6.25 -27.35 -5.88
N PHE A 308 -5.50 -26.39 -6.42
CA PHE A 308 -5.58 -25.90 -7.81
C PHE A 308 -4.18 -25.92 -8.43
N PRO A 309 -3.60 -27.09 -8.78
CA PRO A 309 -2.25 -27.19 -9.33
C PRO A 309 -2.06 -26.32 -10.58
N GLU A 310 -2.99 -26.38 -11.52
CA GLU A 310 -2.92 -25.73 -12.81
C GLU A 310 -3.89 -24.53 -12.91
N LEU A 311 -3.66 -23.65 -13.89
CA LEU A 311 -4.60 -22.55 -14.19
C LEU A 311 -5.94 -23.06 -14.73
N THR A 312 -5.93 -24.20 -15.40
CA THR A 312 -7.14 -24.89 -15.89
C THR A 312 -8.07 -25.30 -14.78
N ASP A 313 -7.53 -25.67 -13.60
CA ASP A 313 -8.34 -26.05 -12.44
C ASP A 313 -9.09 -24.83 -11.90
N LEU A 314 -8.42 -23.67 -11.86
CA LEU A 314 -9.05 -22.41 -11.48
C LEU A 314 -10.14 -22.01 -12.48
N GLN A 315 -9.90 -22.18 -13.78
CA GLN A 315 -10.89 -21.85 -14.80
C GLN A 315 -12.13 -22.74 -14.72
N GLN A 316 -11.94 -24.04 -14.45
CA GLN A 316 -13.05 -24.97 -14.24
C GLN A 316 -13.85 -24.67 -12.98
N ALA A 317 -13.17 -24.30 -11.88
CA ALA A 317 -13.82 -23.92 -10.64
C ALA A 317 -14.59 -22.60 -10.74
N PHE A 318 -14.11 -21.67 -11.57
CA PHE A 318 -14.69 -20.31 -11.74
C PHE A 318 -14.98 -20.00 -13.22
N PRO A 319 -15.94 -20.67 -13.86
CA PRO A 319 -16.22 -20.54 -15.30
C PRO A 319 -16.71 -19.15 -15.71
N ASN A 320 -17.22 -18.36 -14.77
CA ASN A 320 -17.69 -16.98 -15.01
C ASN A 320 -16.56 -15.95 -14.98
N LEU A 321 -15.33 -16.32 -14.58
CA LEU A 321 -14.18 -15.42 -14.61
C LEU A 321 -13.76 -15.19 -16.06
N PRO A 322 -13.68 -13.92 -16.52
CA PRO A 322 -13.18 -13.62 -17.86
C PRO A 322 -11.78 -14.19 -18.11
N ALA A 323 -11.55 -14.77 -19.27
CA ALA A 323 -10.28 -15.45 -19.60
C ALA A 323 -9.07 -14.50 -19.55
N ASP A 324 -9.27 -13.21 -19.86
CA ASP A 324 -8.26 -12.17 -19.79
C ASP A 324 -7.85 -11.79 -18.35
N LYS A 325 -8.66 -12.18 -17.36
CA LYS A 325 -8.37 -11.99 -15.93
C LYS A 325 -7.86 -13.26 -15.23
N LEU A 326 -7.78 -14.39 -15.92
CA LEU A 326 -7.25 -15.63 -15.37
C LEU A 326 -5.72 -15.52 -15.23
N GLY A 327 -5.23 -15.74 -14.00
CA GLY A 327 -3.81 -15.72 -13.66
C GLY A 327 -3.54 -16.44 -12.34
N HIS A 328 -2.28 -16.65 -11.99
CA HIS A 328 -1.91 -17.29 -10.72
C HIS A 328 -2.37 -16.50 -9.49
N ASP A 329 -2.54 -15.19 -9.62
CA ASP A 329 -3.05 -14.27 -8.60
C ASP A 329 -4.51 -14.54 -8.20
N VAL A 330 -5.28 -15.20 -9.08
CA VAL A 330 -6.67 -15.63 -8.83
C VAL A 330 -6.75 -16.72 -7.77
N ALA A 331 -5.68 -17.49 -7.57
CA ALA A 331 -5.67 -18.61 -6.63
C ALA A 331 -5.89 -18.16 -5.16
N TYR A 332 -5.47 -16.95 -4.77
CA TYR A 332 -5.74 -16.46 -3.42
C TYR A 332 -7.24 -16.29 -3.14
N PRO A 333 -8.00 -15.48 -3.88
CA PRO A 333 -9.45 -15.39 -3.67
C PRO A 333 -10.17 -16.74 -3.90
N ALA A 334 -9.66 -17.61 -4.77
CA ALA A 334 -10.20 -18.96 -4.94
C ALA A 334 -10.07 -19.79 -3.66
N MET A 335 -8.92 -19.79 -3.00
CA MET A 335 -8.73 -20.46 -1.71
C MET A 335 -9.64 -19.93 -0.61
N LEU A 336 -10.00 -18.67 -0.64
CA LEU A 336 -10.92 -18.08 0.35
C LEU A 336 -12.33 -18.66 0.24
N THR A 337 -12.75 -19.13 -0.93
CA THR A 337 -14.08 -19.75 -1.10
C THR A 337 -14.23 -21.07 -0.34
N LEU A 338 -13.13 -21.67 0.13
CA LEU A 338 -13.13 -22.90 0.94
C LEU A 338 -13.38 -22.62 2.43
N LEU A 339 -13.37 -21.35 2.84
CA LEU A 339 -13.56 -20.97 4.25
C LEU A 339 -15.02 -21.15 4.67
N PRO A 340 -15.27 -21.54 5.93
CA PRO A 340 -16.63 -21.67 6.45
C PRO A 340 -17.27 -20.29 6.62
N SER A 341 -18.61 -20.27 6.64
CA SER A 341 -19.39 -19.06 6.96
C SER A 341 -18.94 -18.45 8.29
N GLY A 342 -18.91 -17.12 8.36
CA GLY A 342 -18.38 -16.34 9.46
C GLY A 342 -16.88 -16.07 9.27
N LEU A 343 -16.04 -17.07 9.03
CA LEU A 343 -14.62 -16.85 8.73
C LEU A 343 -14.44 -16.25 7.33
N LEU A 344 -15.19 -16.72 6.33
CA LEU A 344 -15.22 -16.11 5.01
C LEU A 344 -15.65 -14.64 5.10
N GLY A 345 -16.70 -14.32 5.87
CA GLY A 345 -17.15 -12.95 6.09
C GLY A 345 -16.10 -12.08 6.77
N LEU A 346 -15.36 -12.62 7.75
CA LEU A 346 -14.26 -11.93 8.43
C LEU A 346 -13.12 -11.60 7.45
N VAL A 347 -12.69 -12.58 6.65
CA VAL A 347 -11.63 -12.39 5.65
C VAL A 347 -12.09 -11.46 4.54
N ALA A 348 -13.32 -11.59 4.06
CA ALA A 348 -13.91 -10.68 3.09
C ALA A 348 -13.95 -9.23 3.61
N ALA A 349 -14.44 -9.02 4.85
CA ALA A 349 -14.42 -7.72 5.49
C ALA A 349 -12.99 -7.17 5.62
N SER A 350 -12.02 -8.02 5.94
CA SER A 350 -10.61 -7.62 6.07
C SER A 350 -9.99 -7.17 4.74
N LEU A 351 -10.31 -7.83 3.63
CA LEU A 351 -9.82 -7.46 2.30
C LEU A 351 -10.49 -6.19 1.77
N ILE A 352 -11.80 -6.04 2.01
CA ILE A 352 -12.52 -4.79 1.73
C ILE A 352 -11.92 -3.65 2.56
N ALA A 353 -11.63 -3.91 3.83
CA ALA A 353 -10.95 -2.97 4.72
C ALA A 353 -9.58 -2.54 4.19
N ALA A 354 -8.77 -3.51 3.76
CA ALA A 354 -7.46 -3.26 3.18
C ALA A 354 -7.54 -2.43 1.88
N PHE A 355 -8.48 -2.74 1.00
CA PHE A 355 -8.79 -1.92 -0.18
C PHE A 355 -9.08 -0.48 0.22
N MET A 356 -10.02 -0.29 1.16
CA MET A 356 -10.44 1.04 1.60
C MET A 356 -9.30 1.83 2.25
N SER A 357 -8.43 1.20 3.05
CA SER A 357 -7.25 1.82 3.65
C SER A 357 -6.30 2.37 2.58
N THR A 358 -5.92 1.54 1.62
CA THR A 358 -5.02 1.97 0.55
C THR A 358 -5.64 3.07 -0.31
N MET A 359 -6.90 2.90 -0.73
CA MET A 359 -7.59 3.91 -1.54
C MET A 359 -7.73 5.24 -0.82
N SER A 360 -8.10 5.25 0.46
CA SER A 360 -8.25 6.48 1.25
C SER A 360 -6.92 7.21 1.45
N THR A 361 -5.83 6.45 1.64
CA THR A 361 -4.49 7.02 1.73
C THR A 361 -4.03 7.63 0.41
N GLN A 362 -4.20 6.92 -0.70
CA GLN A 362 -3.84 7.43 -2.04
C GLN A 362 -4.64 8.68 -2.39
N VAL A 363 -5.94 8.69 -2.09
CA VAL A 363 -6.81 9.85 -2.27
C VAL A 363 -6.32 11.04 -1.44
N ASN A 364 -5.99 10.85 -0.16
CA ASN A 364 -5.52 11.91 0.72
C ASN A 364 -4.14 12.43 0.32
N LEU A 365 -3.20 11.54 -0.02
CA LEU A 365 -1.86 11.89 -0.46
C LEU A 365 -1.90 12.64 -1.80
N GLY A 366 -2.61 12.11 -2.80
CA GLY A 366 -2.76 12.75 -4.11
C GLY A 366 -3.39 14.13 -4.00
N ALA A 367 -4.45 14.27 -3.20
CA ALA A 367 -5.05 15.56 -2.93
C ALA A 367 -4.10 16.51 -2.21
N SER A 368 -3.27 16.04 -1.28
CA SER A 368 -2.25 16.85 -0.60
C SER A 368 -1.25 17.44 -1.60
N TYR A 369 -0.71 16.63 -2.51
CA TYR A 369 0.19 17.12 -3.55
C TYR A 369 -0.47 18.11 -4.50
N LEU A 370 -1.66 17.79 -4.99
CA LEU A 370 -2.38 18.65 -5.93
C LEU A 370 -2.81 19.99 -5.29
N VAL A 371 -3.19 19.97 -4.03
CA VAL A 371 -3.60 21.20 -3.31
C VAL A 371 -2.40 22.04 -2.90
N ASN A 372 -1.45 21.45 -2.15
CA ASN A 372 -0.36 22.23 -1.54
C ASN A 372 0.73 22.59 -2.55
N ASP A 373 1.12 21.62 -3.40
CA ASP A 373 2.29 21.75 -4.27
C ASP A 373 1.94 22.28 -5.68
N PHE A 374 0.67 22.19 -6.09
CA PHE A 374 0.23 22.72 -7.37
C PHE A 374 -0.78 23.85 -7.24
N TYR A 375 -1.97 23.62 -6.67
CA TYR A 375 -3.04 24.61 -6.63
C TYR A 375 -2.67 25.84 -5.78
N HIS A 376 -2.32 25.63 -4.52
CA HIS A 376 -1.95 26.72 -3.61
C HIS A 376 -0.67 27.44 -4.08
N ARG A 377 0.32 26.68 -4.55
CA ARG A 377 1.61 27.25 -4.95
C ARG A 377 1.56 28.05 -6.26
N PHE A 378 0.82 27.58 -7.28
CA PHE A 378 0.89 28.12 -8.63
C PHE A 378 -0.40 28.79 -9.12
N ILE A 379 -1.57 28.32 -8.65
CA ILE A 379 -2.87 28.82 -9.14
C ILE A 379 -3.41 29.90 -8.22
N LYS A 380 -3.47 29.62 -6.92
CA LYS A 380 -4.05 30.55 -5.95
C LYS A 380 -3.27 30.61 -4.64
N PRO A 381 -2.13 31.35 -4.59
CA PRO A 381 -1.29 31.46 -3.39
C PRO A 381 -1.99 32.08 -2.17
N GLN A 382 -3.08 32.79 -2.39
CA GLN A 382 -3.87 33.46 -1.32
C GLN A 382 -5.19 32.70 -1.04
N ALA A 383 -5.28 31.41 -1.39
CA ALA A 383 -6.48 30.61 -1.11
C ALA A 383 -6.70 30.50 0.40
N SER A 384 -7.97 30.61 0.82
CA SER A 384 -8.33 30.42 2.22
C SER A 384 -8.25 28.92 2.59
N GLU A 385 -8.08 28.61 3.88
CA GLU A 385 -8.05 27.22 4.39
C GLU A 385 -9.30 26.43 3.97
N LYS A 386 -10.48 27.06 3.99
CA LYS A 386 -11.73 26.41 3.54
C LYS A 386 -11.68 26.06 2.06
N GLU A 387 -11.08 26.91 1.25
CA GLU A 387 -10.94 26.68 -0.19
C GLU A 387 -9.93 25.55 -0.48
N LEU A 388 -8.80 25.49 0.26
CA LEU A 388 -7.82 24.43 0.14
C LEU A 388 -8.45 23.06 0.52
N ILE A 389 -9.24 23.01 1.58
CA ILE A 389 -9.97 21.78 1.96
C ILE A 389 -10.99 21.39 0.89
N MET A 390 -11.73 22.36 0.33
CA MET A 390 -12.70 22.07 -0.74
C MET A 390 -12.02 21.57 -2.01
N ALA A 391 -10.89 22.18 -2.42
CA ALA A 391 -10.07 21.70 -3.52
C ALA A 391 -9.56 20.29 -3.27
N GLY A 392 -9.12 19.98 -2.05
CA GLY A 392 -8.71 18.63 -1.64
C GLY A 392 -9.84 17.60 -1.83
N ARG A 393 -11.04 17.92 -1.41
CA ARG A 393 -12.22 17.05 -1.61
C ARG A 393 -12.52 16.84 -3.10
N LEU A 394 -12.45 17.88 -3.91
CA LEU A 394 -12.68 17.78 -5.37
C LEU A 394 -11.63 16.90 -6.03
N PHE A 395 -10.33 17.10 -5.74
CA PHE A 395 -9.26 16.25 -6.27
C PHE A 395 -9.39 14.80 -5.80
N SER A 396 -9.85 14.57 -4.58
CA SER A 396 -10.16 13.23 -4.06
C SER A 396 -11.22 12.52 -4.90
N VAL A 397 -12.33 13.21 -5.24
CA VAL A 397 -13.40 12.66 -6.08
C VAL A 397 -12.87 12.31 -7.47
N ILE A 398 -12.12 13.24 -8.09
CA ILE A 398 -11.56 13.02 -9.43
C ILE A 398 -10.62 11.82 -9.43
N SER A 399 -9.70 11.74 -8.46
CA SER A 399 -8.71 10.66 -8.39
C SER A 399 -9.35 9.30 -8.22
N ILE A 400 -10.38 9.16 -7.35
CA ILE A 400 -11.02 7.86 -7.11
C ILE A 400 -11.84 7.40 -8.33
N ILE A 401 -12.47 8.31 -9.06
CA ILE A 401 -13.17 8.00 -10.30
C ILE A 401 -12.18 7.50 -11.37
N LEU A 402 -11.05 8.20 -11.54
CA LEU A 402 -10.02 7.82 -12.51
C LEU A 402 -9.37 6.50 -12.12
N GLY A 403 -9.00 6.30 -10.86
CA GLY A 403 -8.38 5.07 -10.37
C GLY A 403 -9.33 3.86 -10.44
N GLY A 404 -10.58 4.02 -10.02
CA GLY A 404 -11.59 2.97 -10.15
C GLY A 404 -11.90 2.62 -11.61
N GLY A 405 -12.05 3.64 -12.47
CA GLY A 405 -12.25 3.46 -13.91
C GLY A 405 -11.09 2.72 -14.58
N LEU A 406 -9.85 3.08 -14.23
CA LEU A 406 -8.66 2.37 -14.73
C LEU A 406 -8.65 0.90 -14.31
N GLY A 407 -9.04 0.60 -13.07
CA GLY A 407 -9.11 -0.78 -12.57
C GLY A 407 -10.02 -1.70 -13.37
N LEU A 408 -11.07 -1.17 -14.02
CA LEU A 408 -11.94 -1.94 -14.92
C LEU A 408 -11.27 -2.27 -16.26
N LEU A 409 -10.27 -1.48 -16.67
CA LEU A 409 -9.58 -1.64 -17.95
C LEU A 409 -8.34 -2.53 -17.86
N LEU A 410 -7.86 -2.81 -16.66
CA LEU A 410 -6.66 -3.60 -16.42
C LEU A 410 -6.97 -5.10 -16.36
N SER A 411 -5.98 -5.95 -16.70
CA SER A 411 -6.16 -7.41 -16.80
C SER A 411 -5.33 -8.21 -15.78
N SER A 412 -4.09 -7.81 -15.46
CA SER A 412 -3.18 -8.59 -14.61
C SER A 412 -2.45 -7.75 -13.55
N ALA A 413 -2.44 -8.22 -12.32
CA ALA A 413 -1.70 -7.61 -11.20
C ALA A 413 -0.18 -7.66 -11.40
N GLY A 414 0.35 -8.78 -11.91
CA GLY A 414 1.77 -8.96 -12.19
C GLY A 414 2.29 -7.97 -13.25
N GLN A 415 1.53 -7.72 -14.31
CA GLN A 415 1.88 -6.73 -15.33
C GLN A 415 1.99 -5.32 -14.76
N ILE A 416 1.06 -4.94 -13.89
CA ILE A 416 1.06 -3.61 -13.27
C ILE A 416 2.24 -3.48 -12.32
N PHE A 417 2.50 -4.50 -11.50
CA PHE A 417 3.65 -4.52 -10.61
C PHE A 417 4.97 -4.38 -11.37
N THR A 418 5.12 -5.11 -12.48
CA THR A 418 6.28 -5.00 -13.36
C THR A 418 6.42 -3.59 -13.95
N LEU A 419 5.31 -2.99 -14.40
CA LEU A 419 5.31 -1.61 -14.90
C LEU A 419 5.75 -0.60 -13.83
N LEU A 420 5.24 -0.74 -12.60
CA LEU A 420 5.64 0.10 -11.47
C LEU A 420 7.13 -0.06 -11.13
N LEU A 421 7.65 -1.29 -11.16
CA LEU A 421 9.09 -1.55 -10.98
C LEU A 421 9.94 -0.93 -12.08
N MET A 422 9.53 -1.05 -13.35
CA MET A 422 10.25 -0.45 -14.48
C MET A 422 10.31 1.08 -14.37
N ILE A 423 9.20 1.73 -14.04
CA ILE A 423 9.15 3.17 -13.82
C ILE A 423 10.03 3.55 -12.60
N GLY A 424 9.94 2.81 -11.50
CA GLY A 424 10.74 3.01 -10.29
C GLY A 424 12.24 2.84 -10.56
N ALA A 425 12.64 1.77 -11.25
CA ALA A 425 14.05 1.52 -11.58
C ALA A 425 14.65 2.62 -12.47
N GLY A 426 13.89 3.10 -13.47
CA GLY A 426 14.33 4.18 -14.35
C GLY A 426 14.54 5.50 -13.63
N THR A 427 13.71 5.82 -12.64
CA THR A 427 13.78 7.07 -11.87
C THR A 427 14.70 6.95 -10.66
N GLY A 428 14.77 5.79 -10.02
CA GLY A 428 15.49 5.58 -8.76
C GLY A 428 17.01 5.77 -8.85
N LEU A 429 17.65 5.36 -9.94
CA LEU A 429 19.08 5.57 -10.17
C LEU A 429 19.51 7.05 -10.12
N ILE A 430 18.62 7.96 -10.47
CA ILE A 430 18.86 9.40 -10.45
C ILE A 430 18.56 9.99 -9.06
N TYR A 431 17.49 9.51 -8.41
CA TYR A 431 17.01 10.10 -7.16
C TYR A 431 17.89 9.80 -5.94
N ILE A 432 18.46 8.60 -5.85
CA ILE A 432 19.20 8.18 -4.66
C ILE A 432 20.43 9.03 -4.38
N PRO A 433 21.35 9.21 -5.33
CA PRO A 433 22.50 10.08 -5.09
C PRO A 433 22.07 11.49 -4.71
N VAL A 434 20.99 12.00 -5.32
CA VAL A 434 20.48 13.35 -5.07
C VAL A 434 19.85 13.46 -3.69
N SER A 435 18.92 12.57 -3.33
CA SER A 435 18.29 12.57 -2.00
C SER A 435 19.29 12.33 -0.88
N TYR A 436 20.21 11.39 -1.07
CA TYR A 436 21.28 11.09 -0.09
C TYR A 436 22.17 12.26 0.17
N THR A 437 22.69 12.90 -0.90
CA THR A 437 23.61 14.02 -0.76
C THR A 437 22.90 15.23 -0.17
N HIS A 438 21.66 15.49 -0.54
CA HIS A 438 21.00 16.74 -0.21
C HIS A 438 20.26 16.74 1.13
N LEU A 439 19.60 15.65 1.53
CA LEU A 439 19.05 15.56 2.89
C LEU A 439 20.15 15.59 3.94
N ARG A 440 21.26 14.88 3.72
CA ARG A 440 22.37 14.85 4.66
C ARG A 440 23.16 16.17 4.68
N ALA A 441 23.35 16.81 3.52
CA ALA A 441 24.04 18.09 3.45
C ALA A 441 23.24 19.22 4.14
N HIS A 442 21.91 19.15 4.13
CA HIS A 442 21.06 20.11 4.85
C HIS A 442 21.26 20.00 6.37
N GLU A 443 21.38 18.79 6.93
CA GLU A 443 21.70 18.63 8.35
C GLU A 443 23.07 19.19 8.71
N THR A 444 24.07 18.89 7.89
CA THR A 444 25.45 19.37 8.15
C THR A 444 25.51 20.90 8.12
N SER A 445 24.76 21.53 7.21
CA SER A 445 24.70 23.00 7.13
C SER A 445 23.94 23.62 8.32
N LEU A 446 22.80 23.02 8.74
CA LEU A 446 22.05 23.49 9.90
C LEU A 446 22.83 23.30 11.21
N HIS A 447 23.51 22.17 11.40
CA HIS A 447 24.34 21.93 12.57
C HIS A 447 25.56 22.84 12.61
N LEU A 448 26.19 23.16 11.48
CA LEU A 448 27.29 24.11 11.40
C LEU A 448 26.82 25.54 11.71
N VAL A 449 25.68 25.96 11.16
CA VAL A 449 25.12 27.30 11.44
C VAL A 449 24.65 27.39 12.89
N CYS A 450 23.99 26.38 13.45
CA CYS A 450 23.60 26.39 14.86
C CYS A 450 24.79 26.34 15.82
N ARG A 451 25.86 25.60 15.50
CA ARG A 451 27.09 25.65 16.31
C ARG A 451 27.82 27.00 16.23
N LEU A 452 27.91 27.59 15.04
CA LEU A 452 28.51 28.92 14.85
C LEU A 452 27.71 30.08 15.48
N LEU A 453 26.42 29.87 15.76
CA LEU A 453 25.57 30.85 16.46
C LEU A 453 25.53 30.64 17.99
N LEU A 454 26.09 29.53 18.49
CA LEU A 454 26.16 29.17 19.91
C LEU A 454 27.56 29.28 20.49
N GLU A 455 28.59 29.52 19.67
CA GLU A 455 29.94 29.97 20.02
C GLU A 455 30.07 31.49 19.76
#